data_e7246dc8124db9b37447b8750f2af18d
#
_entry.id   e7246dc8124db9b37447b8750f2af18d
#
_cell.length_a   1.000
_cell.length_b   1.000
_cell.length_c   1.000
_cell.angle_alpha   90.00
_cell.angle_beta   90.00
_cell.angle_gamma   90.00
#
_symmetry.space_group_name_H-M   'P 1'
#
loop_
_entity.id
_entity.type
_entity.pdbx_description
1 polymer ?
#
loop_
_entity_poly.entity_id
_entity_poly.type
_entity_poly.pdbx_seq_one_letter_code
_entity_poly.pdbx_strand_id
1 'polypeptide(L)'
;APNMLGTAFKSLDMIFDYLYEQSREQRLIIIIDELPYFARKDESLVSVLQKWIDEKWLFSKMFLILCGSSLSFMEDEVLSEKSPVFGRRTMQIKLEAFDYRQTSLFVPSWSARDKAIAYGITGGIAKYVDLLDETQSLDENICSLYFSKTGYLYEEADNLLTQEFRDVDLYSRIIETVDL
;
A
#
# COMPACT_ATOMS: atom_id res chain seq x y z
N ALA A 1 -4.31 -18.97 -21.74
CA ALA A 1 -5.50 -18.15 -21.49
C ALA A 1 -6.13 -17.79 -22.83
N PRO A 2 -7.45 -17.93 -23.02
CA PRO A 2 -8.09 -17.44 -24.23
C PRO A 2 -7.85 -15.94 -24.34
N ASN A 3 -7.51 -15.49 -25.55
CA ASN A 3 -7.19 -14.11 -25.88
C ASN A 3 -8.42 -13.23 -25.65
N MET A 4 -8.52 -12.59 -24.45
CA MET A 4 -9.58 -11.65 -24.10
C MET A 4 -9.24 -10.20 -24.51
N LEU A 5 -8.32 -10.01 -25.44
CA LEU A 5 -8.06 -8.72 -26.09
C LEU A 5 -9.34 -8.25 -26.81
N GLY A 6 -10.10 -7.35 -26.13
CA GLY A 6 -11.30 -6.73 -26.70
C GLY A 6 -12.63 -7.05 -26.01
N THR A 7 -12.67 -7.87 -24.97
CA THR A 7 -13.93 -8.10 -24.21
C THR A 7 -14.07 -7.07 -23.10
N ALA A 8 -14.94 -6.09 -23.28
CA ALA A 8 -15.30 -5.16 -22.22
C ALA A 8 -16.28 -5.83 -21.26
N PHE A 9 -15.86 -6.03 -20.01
CA PHE A 9 -16.78 -6.44 -18.96
C PHE A 9 -17.71 -5.28 -18.60
N LYS A 10 -19.01 -5.58 -18.50
CA LYS A 10 -20.05 -4.56 -18.22
C LYS A 10 -20.35 -4.42 -16.73
N SER A 11 -19.92 -5.36 -15.90
CA SER A 11 -20.14 -5.35 -14.45
C SER A 11 -19.05 -6.13 -13.71
N LEU A 12 -18.92 -5.89 -12.40
CA LEU A 12 -18.05 -6.66 -11.51
C LEU A 12 -18.47 -8.15 -11.47
N ASP A 13 -19.76 -8.43 -11.45
CA ASP A 13 -20.24 -9.83 -11.48
C ASP A 13 -19.74 -10.61 -12.69
N MET A 14 -19.69 -9.99 -13.87
CA MET A 14 -19.15 -10.65 -15.06
C MET A 14 -17.65 -10.94 -14.94
N ILE A 15 -16.89 -10.02 -14.32
CA ILE A 15 -15.46 -10.22 -14.05
C ILE A 15 -15.30 -11.39 -13.07
N PHE A 16 -16.03 -11.37 -11.98
CA PHE A 16 -15.92 -12.37 -10.92
C PHE A 16 -16.37 -13.76 -11.36
N ASP A 17 -17.42 -13.84 -12.20
CA ASP A 17 -17.85 -15.10 -12.79
C ASP A 17 -16.78 -15.69 -13.71
N TYR A 18 -16.21 -14.87 -14.57
CA TYR A 18 -15.11 -15.28 -15.44
C TYR A 18 -13.91 -15.80 -14.63
N LEU A 19 -13.50 -15.05 -13.60
CA LEU A 19 -12.39 -15.42 -12.73
C LEU A 19 -12.68 -16.74 -11.97
N TYR A 20 -13.92 -16.92 -11.54
CA TYR A 20 -14.35 -18.17 -10.92
C TYR A 20 -14.21 -19.35 -11.86
N GLU A 21 -14.72 -19.27 -13.10
CA GLU A 21 -14.59 -20.37 -14.06
C GLU A 21 -13.12 -20.71 -14.34
N GLN A 22 -12.24 -19.72 -14.46
CA GLN A 22 -10.81 -19.97 -14.60
C GLN A 22 -10.19 -20.65 -13.36
N SER A 23 -10.65 -20.29 -12.18
CA SER A 23 -10.14 -20.83 -10.92
C SER A 23 -10.56 -22.27 -10.61
N ARG A 24 -11.54 -22.81 -11.34
CA ARG A 24 -11.99 -24.21 -11.18
C ARG A 24 -10.96 -25.22 -11.69
N GLU A 25 -10.28 -24.88 -12.76
CA GLU A 25 -9.32 -25.78 -13.40
C GLU A 25 -7.91 -25.61 -12.84
N GLN A 26 -7.48 -24.38 -12.63
CA GLN A 26 -6.13 -24.04 -12.17
C GLN A 26 -6.16 -23.05 -11.01
N ARG A 27 -5.07 -23.03 -10.22
CA ARG A 27 -4.91 -22.01 -9.18
C ARG A 27 -4.80 -20.64 -9.81
N LEU A 28 -5.68 -19.73 -9.38
CA LEU A 28 -5.71 -18.36 -9.82
C LEU A 28 -5.41 -17.44 -8.65
N ILE A 29 -4.40 -16.57 -8.81
CA ILE A 29 -4.08 -15.53 -7.83
C ILE A 29 -4.67 -14.23 -8.33
N ILE A 30 -5.55 -13.63 -7.54
CA ILE A 30 -6.19 -12.35 -7.81
C ILE A 30 -5.72 -11.35 -6.76
N ILE A 31 -5.23 -10.21 -7.21
CA ILE A 31 -4.82 -9.11 -6.34
C ILE A 31 -5.74 -7.93 -6.66
N ILE A 32 -6.46 -7.45 -5.65
CA ILE A 32 -7.21 -6.19 -5.71
C ILE A 32 -6.39 -5.19 -4.90
N ASP A 33 -5.63 -4.39 -5.62
CA ASP A 33 -4.81 -3.34 -5.04
C ASP A 33 -5.63 -2.06 -4.88
N GLU A 34 -5.29 -1.23 -3.90
CA GLU A 34 -6.03 -0.02 -3.55
C GLU A 34 -7.55 -0.24 -3.39
N LEU A 35 -7.92 -1.30 -2.67
CA LEU A 35 -9.32 -1.61 -2.36
C LEU A 35 -10.10 -0.40 -1.81
N PRO A 36 -9.53 0.47 -0.94
CA PRO A 36 -10.19 1.68 -0.47
C PRO A 36 -10.65 2.61 -1.60
N TYR A 37 -9.85 2.74 -2.66
CA TYR A 37 -10.19 3.59 -3.80
C TYR A 37 -11.38 3.03 -4.60
N PHE A 38 -11.41 1.73 -4.80
CA PHE A 38 -12.54 1.07 -5.47
C PHE A 38 -13.81 1.14 -4.65
N ALA A 39 -13.72 0.88 -3.35
CA ALA A 39 -14.88 0.91 -2.46
C ALA A 39 -15.48 2.32 -2.30
N ARG A 40 -14.68 3.38 -2.39
CA ARG A 40 -15.20 4.76 -2.43
C ARG A 40 -16.00 5.07 -3.70
N LYS A 41 -15.71 4.36 -4.81
CA LYS A 41 -16.45 4.52 -6.08
C LYS A 41 -17.69 3.63 -6.14
N ASP A 42 -17.63 2.49 -5.49
CA ASP A 42 -18.72 1.52 -5.44
C ASP A 42 -18.81 0.95 -4.02
N GLU A 43 -19.67 1.54 -3.21
CA GLU A 43 -19.90 1.13 -1.80
C GLU A 43 -20.41 -0.31 -1.69
N SER A 44 -20.94 -0.89 -2.76
CA SER A 44 -21.41 -2.28 -2.78
C SER A 44 -20.27 -3.29 -2.91
N LEU A 45 -19.06 -2.87 -3.28
CA LEU A 45 -17.94 -3.76 -3.62
C LEU A 45 -17.66 -4.80 -2.53
N VAL A 46 -17.57 -4.37 -1.26
CA VAL A 46 -17.24 -5.28 -0.14
C VAL A 46 -18.35 -6.33 0.06
N SER A 47 -19.62 -5.93 -0.11
CA SER A 47 -20.76 -6.84 -0.05
C SER A 47 -20.82 -7.80 -1.24
N VAL A 48 -20.44 -7.32 -2.42
CA VAL A 48 -20.34 -8.16 -3.62
C VAL A 48 -19.21 -9.19 -3.45
N LEU A 49 -18.05 -8.77 -2.91
CA LEU A 49 -16.96 -9.68 -2.57
C LEU A 49 -17.40 -10.76 -1.58
N GLN A 50 -18.13 -10.37 -0.51
CA GLN A 50 -18.70 -11.32 0.44
C GLN A 50 -19.55 -12.39 -0.27
N LYS A 51 -20.52 -11.96 -1.09
CA LYS A 51 -21.40 -12.87 -1.83
C LYS A 51 -20.60 -13.87 -2.66
N TRP A 52 -19.62 -13.38 -3.44
CA TRP A 52 -18.80 -14.23 -4.30
C TRP A 52 -17.91 -15.21 -3.53
N ILE A 53 -17.34 -14.77 -2.40
CA ILE A 53 -16.57 -15.64 -1.51
C ILE A 53 -17.46 -16.77 -1.01
N ASP A 54 -18.61 -16.45 -0.44
CA ASP A 54 -19.50 -17.42 0.22
C ASP A 54 -20.14 -18.40 -0.76
N GLU A 55 -20.59 -17.91 -1.91
CA GLU A 55 -21.36 -18.72 -2.85
C GLU A 55 -20.47 -19.59 -3.78
N LYS A 56 -19.28 -19.09 -4.15
CA LYS A 56 -18.49 -19.73 -5.21
C LYS A 56 -17.02 -19.90 -4.86
N TRP A 57 -16.34 -18.87 -4.36
CA TRP A 57 -14.88 -18.88 -4.30
C TRP A 57 -14.30 -19.79 -3.23
N LEU A 58 -15.01 -20.02 -2.14
CA LEU A 58 -14.60 -21.00 -1.11
C LEU A 58 -14.40 -22.42 -1.67
N PHE A 59 -15.06 -22.76 -2.76
CA PHE A 59 -15.00 -24.06 -3.41
C PHE A 59 -14.14 -24.07 -4.68
N SER A 60 -13.39 -23.01 -4.91
CA SER A 60 -12.51 -22.84 -6.06
C SER A 60 -11.03 -22.95 -5.68
N LYS A 61 -10.15 -22.90 -6.68
CA LYS A 61 -8.70 -22.82 -6.47
C LYS A 61 -8.20 -21.37 -6.46
N MET A 62 -9.09 -20.43 -6.15
CA MET A 62 -8.76 -19.00 -6.10
C MET A 62 -7.95 -18.67 -4.86
N PHE A 63 -6.98 -17.76 -5.02
CA PHE A 63 -6.26 -17.11 -3.94
C PHE A 63 -6.43 -15.60 -4.09
N LEU A 64 -7.24 -15.02 -3.21
CA LEU A 64 -7.58 -13.60 -3.25
C LEU A 64 -6.70 -12.82 -2.27
N ILE A 65 -6.08 -11.74 -2.75
CA ILE A 65 -5.34 -10.79 -1.95
C ILE A 65 -6.04 -9.43 -2.08
N LEU A 66 -6.40 -8.84 -0.94
CA LEU A 66 -6.95 -7.50 -0.85
C LEU A 66 -5.89 -6.59 -0.23
N CYS A 67 -5.49 -5.56 -0.95
CA CYS A 67 -4.49 -4.60 -0.51
C CYS A 67 -5.11 -3.20 -0.40
N GLY A 68 -4.56 -2.38 0.49
CA GLY A 68 -4.93 -0.98 0.60
C GLY A 68 -3.95 -0.23 1.49
N SER A 69 -3.62 1.00 1.11
CA SER A 69 -2.73 1.89 1.84
C SER A 69 -3.44 2.59 3.01
N SER A 70 -4.76 2.80 2.95
CA SER A 70 -5.54 3.40 4.02
C SER A 70 -5.79 2.42 5.15
N LEU A 71 -5.00 2.54 6.22
CA LEU A 71 -5.10 1.67 7.41
C LEU A 71 -6.49 1.75 8.05
N SER A 72 -7.03 2.94 8.24
CA SER A 72 -8.35 3.15 8.83
C SER A 72 -9.45 2.47 8.02
N PHE A 73 -9.45 2.60 6.69
CA PHE A 73 -10.41 1.90 5.85
C PHE A 73 -10.27 0.37 5.98
N MET A 74 -9.05 -0.13 5.94
CA MET A 74 -8.82 -1.58 6.06
C MET A 74 -9.27 -2.10 7.42
N GLU A 75 -9.03 -1.38 8.51
CA GLU A 75 -9.45 -1.77 9.86
C GLU A 75 -10.97 -1.68 10.03
N ASP A 76 -11.61 -0.61 9.56
CA ASP A 76 -13.03 -0.36 9.78
C ASP A 76 -13.92 -1.14 8.79
N GLU A 77 -13.58 -1.14 7.51
CA GLU A 77 -14.46 -1.65 6.43
C GLU A 77 -14.14 -3.08 6.00
N VAL A 78 -12.92 -3.57 6.26
CA VAL A 78 -12.49 -4.91 5.83
C VAL A 78 -12.28 -5.85 7.01
N LEU A 79 -11.61 -5.38 8.07
CA LEU A 79 -11.17 -6.21 9.17
C LEU A 79 -12.12 -6.21 10.37
N SER A 80 -12.97 -5.20 10.51
CA SER A 80 -13.89 -5.07 11.65
C SER A 80 -14.98 -6.15 11.65
N GLU A 81 -15.53 -6.44 12.81
CA GLU A 81 -16.64 -7.38 12.98
C GLU A 81 -17.91 -6.99 12.20
N LYS A 82 -18.04 -5.70 11.86
CA LYS A 82 -19.17 -5.18 11.07
C LYS A 82 -18.98 -5.36 9.57
N SER A 83 -17.77 -5.68 9.13
CA SER A 83 -17.47 -5.84 7.71
C SER A 83 -18.19 -7.05 7.11
N PRO A 84 -18.74 -6.91 5.88
CA PRO A 84 -19.29 -8.04 5.14
C PRO A 84 -18.29 -9.20 4.94
N VAL A 85 -16.98 -8.89 4.84
CA VAL A 85 -15.93 -9.92 4.64
C VAL A 85 -15.28 -10.40 5.93
N PHE A 86 -15.77 -9.95 7.10
CA PHE A 86 -15.28 -10.44 8.38
C PHE A 86 -15.37 -11.97 8.51
N GLY A 87 -14.34 -12.58 9.08
CA GLY A 87 -14.28 -14.04 9.28
C GLY A 87 -13.98 -14.86 8.03
N ARG A 88 -13.83 -14.22 6.84
CA ARG A 88 -13.53 -14.91 5.57
C ARG A 88 -12.05 -14.87 5.20
N ARG A 89 -11.26 -14.06 5.92
CA ARG A 89 -9.81 -14.01 5.71
C ARG A 89 -9.13 -15.22 6.32
N THR A 90 -8.12 -15.73 5.62
CA THR A 90 -7.26 -16.82 6.10
C THR A 90 -5.93 -16.30 6.63
N MET A 91 -5.51 -15.09 6.22
CA MET A 91 -4.30 -14.43 6.65
C MET A 91 -4.47 -12.92 6.62
N GLN A 92 -3.75 -12.23 7.47
CA GLN A 92 -3.60 -10.78 7.48
C GLN A 92 -2.12 -10.44 7.63
N ILE A 93 -1.64 -9.53 6.80
CA ILE A 93 -0.27 -9.02 6.86
C ILE A 93 -0.36 -7.50 6.95
N LYS A 94 0.22 -6.93 8.00
CA LYS A 94 0.46 -5.51 8.11
C LYS A 94 1.93 -5.26 7.78
N LEU A 95 2.19 -4.55 6.69
CA LEU A 95 3.53 -4.13 6.33
C LEU A 95 3.86 -2.87 7.14
N GLU A 96 4.93 -2.95 7.91
CA GLU A 96 5.44 -1.84 8.69
C GLU A 96 6.71 -1.28 8.05
N ALA A 97 7.08 -0.06 8.43
CA ALA A 97 8.36 0.51 8.05
C ALA A 97 9.51 -0.39 8.54
N PHE A 98 10.63 -0.37 7.84
CA PHE A 98 11.84 -1.09 8.26
C PHE A 98 12.35 -0.55 9.60
N ASP A 99 12.84 -1.44 10.44
CA ASP A 99 13.60 -1.06 11.60
C ASP A 99 15.02 -0.59 11.22
N TYR A 100 15.78 -0.10 12.21
CA TYR A 100 17.18 0.32 12.01
C TYR A 100 18.05 -0.76 11.38
N ARG A 101 17.87 -2.03 11.77
CA ARG A 101 18.71 -3.13 11.26
C ARG A 101 18.38 -3.41 9.79
N GLN A 102 17.10 -3.44 9.46
CA GLN A 102 16.64 -3.64 8.09
C GLN A 102 17.08 -2.49 7.18
N THR A 103 16.89 -1.24 7.61
CA THR A 103 17.41 -0.05 6.89
C THR A 103 18.91 -0.11 6.66
N SER A 104 19.67 -0.56 7.65
CA SER A 104 21.13 -0.68 7.56
C SER A 104 21.62 -1.66 6.49
N LEU A 105 20.78 -2.60 6.06
CA LEU A 105 21.11 -3.56 4.99
C LEU A 105 21.16 -2.92 3.60
N PHE A 106 20.51 -1.79 3.41
CA PHE A 106 20.51 -1.05 2.13
C PHE A 106 21.77 -0.23 1.94
N VAL A 107 22.45 0.13 3.03
CA VAL A 107 23.67 0.94 3.03
C VAL A 107 24.76 0.25 3.87
N PRO A 108 25.17 -0.99 3.54
CA PRO A 108 26.04 -1.82 4.38
C PRO A 108 27.41 -1.21 4.60
N SER A 109 27.96 -0.47 3.64
CA SER A 109 29.28 0.17 3.71
C SER A 109 29.32 1.41 4.61
N TRP A 110 28.18 2.01 4.94
CA TRP A 110 28.15 3.24 5.73
C TRP A 110 28.49 3.01 7.20
N SER A 111 28.99 4.06 7.87
CA SER A 111 29.27 4.02 9.30
C SER A 111 28.00 3.79 10.13
N ALA A 112 28.15 3.32 11.37
CA ALA A 112 27.00 3.15 12.27
C ALA A 112 26.24 4.47 12.52
N ARG A 113 26.98 5.61 12.55
CA ARG A 113 26.40 6.94 12.66
C ARG A 113 25.55 7.28 11.45
N ASP A 114 26.10 7.09 10.24
CA ASP A 114 25.40 7.43 8.99
C ASP A 114 24.18 6.55 8.77
N LYS A 115 24.27 5.26 9.12
CA LYS A 115 23.14 4.34 9.16
C LYS A 115 22.01 4.79 10.10
N ALA A 116 22.38 5.32 11.27
CA ALA A 116 21.40 5.82 12.23
C ALA A 116 20.71 7.09 11.70
N ILE A 117 21.47 7.98 11.05
CA ILE A 117 20.91 9.17 10.41
C ILE A 117 20.02 8.78 9.23
N ALA A 118 20.47 7.85 8.36
CA ALA A 118 19.68 7.33 7.26
C ALA A 118 18.32 6.77 7.72
N TYR A 119 18.33 5.98 8.79
CA TYR A 119 17.08 5.50 9.42
C TYR A 119 16.21 6.66 9.91
N GLY A 120 16.83 7.65 10.59
CA GLY A 120 16.10 8.82 11.11
C GLY A 120 15.40 9.64 10.03
N ILE A 121 16.10 9.92 8.91
CA ILE A 121 15.55 10.75 7.83
C ILE A 121 14.59 10.01 6.90
N THR A 122 14.68 8.68 6.81
CA THR A 122 13.77 7.87 5.97
C THR A 122 12.59 7.30 6.74
N GLY A 123 12.65 7.33 8.08
CA GLY A 123 11.65 6.67 8.94
C GLY A 123 11.53 5.16 8.68
N GLY A 124 12.50 4.55 7.98
CA GLY A 124 12.44 3.15 7.55
C GLY A 124 11.42 2.88 6.44
N ILE A 125 10.84 3.91 5.82
CA ILE A 125 9.91 3.74 4.70
C ILE A 125 10.67 3.13 3.52
N ALA A 126 10.25 1.93 3.11
CA ALA A 126 10.94 1.11 2.12
C ALA A 126 11.32 1.89 0.85
N LYS A 127 10.37 2.71 0.33
CA LYS A 127 10.61 3.54 -0.85
C LYS A 127 11.73 4.57 -0.63
N TYR A 128 11.77 5.21 0.54
CA TYR A 128 12.78 6.23 0.82
C TYR A 128 14.16 5.61 1.08
N VAL A 129 14.17 4.46 1.72
CA VAL A 129 15.40 3.68 1.94
C VAL A 129 16.01 3.21 0.63
N ASP A 130 15.15 2.77 -0.33
CA ASP A 130 15.56 2.31 -1.66
C ASP A 130 16.17 3.42 -2.55
N LEU A 131 15.90 4.69 -2.21
CA LEU A 131 16.46 5.84 -2.91
C LEU A 131 17.89 6.19 -2.47
N LEU A 132 18.36 5.63 -1.36
CA LEU A 132 19.71 5.89 -0.88
C LEU A 132 20.75 5.21 -1.77
N ASP A 133 21.71 5.98 -2.24
CA ASP A 133 22.85 5.50 -3.02
C ASP A 133 24.07 5.30 -2.09
N GLU A 134 24.39 4.03 -1.79
CA GLU A 134 25.51 3.70 -0.91
C GLU A 134 26.87 4.08 -1.49
N THR A 135 26.97 4.34 -2.79
CA THR A 135 28.22 4.78 -3.44
C THR A 135 28.52 6.24 -3.18
N GLN A 136 27.55 7.02 -2.72
CA GLN A 136 27.66 8.42 -2.34
C GLN A 136 27.75 8.56 -0.81
N SER A 137 28.25 9.70 -0.36
CA SER A 137 28.19 10.03 1.06
C SER A 137 26.75 10.28 1.54
N LEU A 138 26.55 10.21 2.86
CA LEU A 138 25.26 10.57 3.46
C LEU A 138 24.84 12.00 3.10
N ASP A 139 25.77 12.96 3.16
CA ASP A 139 25.51 14.37 2.86
C ASP A 139 25.08 14.58 1.40
N GLU A 140 25.72 13.89 0.45
CA GLU A 140 25.32 13.93 -0.96
C GLU A 140 23.91 13.36 -1.17
N ASN A 141 23.58 12.24 -0.52
CA ASN A 141 22.23 11.69 -0.54
C ASN A 141 21.19 12.67 0.03
N ILE A 142 21.47 13.27 1.18
CA ILE A 142 20.59 14.25 1.79
C ILE A 142 20.39 15.45 0.85
N CYS A 143 21.47 16.02 0.31
CA CYS A 143 21.37 17.16 -0.59
C CYS A 143 20.56 16.83 -1.85
N SER A 144 20.80 15.68 -2.46
CA SER A 144 20.14 15.28 -3.71
C SER A 144 18.66 14.91 -3.52
N LEU A 145 18.31 14.23 -2.44
CA LEU A 145 16.96 13.73 -2.22
C LEU A 145 16.03 14.76 -1.57
N TYR A 146 16.52 15.53 -0.59
CA TYR A 146 15.67 16.39 0.24
C TYR A 146 15.82 17.89 -0.07
N PHE A 147 17.00 18.34 -0.53
CA PHE A 147 17.24 19.78 -0.73
C PHE A 147 17.35 20.20 -2.19
N SER A 148 17.45 19.27 -3.12
CA SER A 148 17.34 19.56 -4.54
C SER A 148 15.88 19.74 -4.95
N LYS A 149 15.55 20.78 -5.72
CA LYS A 149 14.19 20.97 -6.27
C LYS A 149 13.72 19.83 -7.17
N THR A 150 14.66 19.00 -7.67
CA THR A 150 14.37 17.81 -8.45
C THR A 150 14.49 16.53 -7.62
N GLY A 151 14.79 16.65 -6.33
CA GLY A 151 14.90 15.53 -5.39
C GLY A 151 13.53 14.90 -5.14
N TYR A 152 13.50 13.58 -5.09
CA TYR A 152 12.26 12.84 -4.92
C TYR A 152 11.51 13.20 -3.62
N LEU A 153 12.26 13.51 -2.56
CA LEU A 153 11.71 13.78 -1.22
C LEU A 153 11.58 15.29 -0.92
N TYR A 154 11.83 16.16 -1.91
CA TYR A 154 11.82 17.62 -1.72
C TYR A 154 10.42 18.13 -1.30
N GLU A 155 9.36 17.64 -1.93
CA GLU A 155 7.97 18.02 -1.65
C GLU A 155 7.18 16.89 -0.96
N GLU A 156 7.86 15.83 -0.52
CA GLU A 156 7.19 14.61 -0.06
C GLU A 156 6.41 14.84 1.23
N ALA A 157 6.90 15.69 2.14
CA ALA A 157 6.18 16.05 3.36
C ALA A 157 4.82 16.72 3.04
N ASP A 158 4.80 17.66 2.12
CA ASP A 158 3.58 18.35 1.68
C ASP A 158 2.63 17.42 0.95
N ASN A 159 3.18 16.52 0.11
CA ASN A 159 2.40 15.51 -0.59
C ASN A 159 1.72 14.55 0.39
N LEU A 160 2.44 14.06 1.41
CA LEU A 160 1.89 13.18 2.45
C LEU A 160 0.79 13.88 3.25
N LEU A 161 1.02 15.12 3.68
CA LEU A 161 -0.01 15.90 4.39
C LEU A 161 -1.27 16.04 3.54
N THR A 162 -1.12 16.33 2.25
CA THR A 162 -2.25 16.47 1.32
C THR A 162 -3.01 15.17 1.11
N GLN A 163 -2.34 14.02 1.15
CA GLN A 163 -2.97 12.73 0.96
C GLN A 163 -3.68 12.20 2.21
N GLU A 164 -3.09 12.43 3.39
CA GLU A 164 -3.57 11.85 4.65
C GLU A 164 -4.58 12.74 5.38
N PHE A 165 -4.51 14.05 5.20
CA PHE A 165 -5.32 15.01 5.98
C PHE A 165 -6.25 15.85 5.11
N ARG A 166 -7.44 16.15 5.66
CA ARG A 166 -8.41 17.03 5.00
C ARG A 166 -8.08 18.51 5.17
N ASP A 167 -7.45 18.87 6.28
CA ASP A 167 -7.07 20.23 6.65
C ASP A 167 -5.55 20.34 6.72
N VAL A 168 -4.94 20.42 5.54
CA VAL A 168 -3.47 20.46 5.38
C VAL A 168 -2.87 21.69 6.07
N ASP A 169 -3.55 22.84 5.99
CA ASP A 169 -3.06 24.11 6.57
C ASP A 169 -2.91 24.04 8.09
N LEU A 170 -3.84 23.36 8.77
CA LEU A 170 -3.79 23.18 10.22
C LEU A 170 -2.57 22.33 10.61
N TYR A 171 -2.37 21.22 9.92
CA TYR A 171 -1.26 20.32 10.24
C TYR A 171 0.10 20.89 9.90
N SER A 172 0.23 21.60 8.77
CA SER A 172 1.47 22.32 8.42
C SER A 172 1.86 23.34 9.48
N ARG A 173 0.91 24.14 10.00
CA ARG A 173 1.17 25.09 11.09
C ARG A 173 1.58 24.42 12.40
N ILE A 174 1.01 23.25 12.73
CA ILE A 174 1.41 22.49 13.93
C ILE A 174 2.87 22.06 13.78
N ILE A 175 3.24 21.49 12.63
CA ILE A 175 4.61 21.03 12.36
C ILE A 175 5.59 22.20 12.43
N GLU A 176 5.31 23.31 11.75
CA GLU A 176 6.13 24.53 11.79
C GLU A 176 6.30 25.11 13.21
N THR A 177 5.32 24.89 14.08
CA THR A 177 5.36 25.42 15.46
C THR A 177 6.22 24.52 16.38
N VAL A 178 6.37 23.25 16.05
CA VAL A 178 7.15 22.29 16.86
C VAL A 178 8.65 22.39 16.54
N ASP A 179 9.02 22.89 15.37
CA ASP A 179 10.43 23.08 14.93
C ASP A 179 11.10 24.35 15.52
N LEU A 180 10.45 25.06 16.46
CA LEU A 180 10.98 26.21 17.21
C LEU A 180 11.33 25.80 18.64
#